data_630e49011409373f880007c7702316ab
#
_entry.id   630e49011409373f880007c7702316ab
#
_cell.length_a   1.000
_cell.length_b   1.000
_cell.length_c   1.000
_cell.angle_alpha   90.00
_cell.angle_beta   90.00
_cell.angle_gamma   90.00
#
_symmetry.space_group_name_H-M   'P 1'
#
loop_
_entity.id
_entity.type
_entity.pdbx_description
1 polymer ?
#
loop_
_entity_poly.entity_id
_entity_poly.type
_entity_poly.pdbx_seq_one_letter_code
_entity_poly.pdbx_strand_id
1 'polypeptide(L)'
;MRFTRRVVTASLLAMALSAPAFADDKPTILVSVPGLTFPFFVHMMEAFKAEAVKQGYEPLESDGQVSSPKQTADIEAALAKGVKGIVLSPNEVDAMAPALQEAVDAKVPVVTVDRRVPSVTGILGHVGADNVKGGEAQGELVEKMFPNGATLINLQGQSGASPAIDRNKGLHNVLDKAADKYKIVFEQTAGFDRAKGLSVTEAALAGLATPPQVIVAANDDMALGALEAVKARNLKGMVIIGFDALPETLGKIRDGEITATIEQFPGKQSATGVDILTSFLKDGTKPAQQITLLTPVAITKDNLNTAERLSEVK
;
A
#
# COMPACT_ATOMS: atom_id res chain seq x y z
N MET A 1 74.98 -43.82 50.54
CA MET A 1 74.38 -42.56 50.10
C MET A 1 73.37 -42.81 48.95
N ARG A 2 72.04 -42.74 49.24
CA ARG A 2 70.99 -43.03 48.26
C ARG A 2 70.42 -41.67 47.80
N PHE A 3 70.56 -41.33 46.55
CA PHE A 3 69.96 -40.15 45.93
C PHE A 3 68.58 -40.48 45.39
N THR A 4 67.55 -39.90 45.98
CA THR A 4 66.18 -40.02 45.56
C THR A 4 65.88 -38.94 44.47
N ARG A 5 65.58 -39.37 43.24
CA ARG A 5 65.12 -38.53 42.15
C ARG A 5 63.64 -38.14 42.35
N ARG A 6 63.32 -36.84 42.49
CA ARG A 6 61.97 -36.29 42.44
C ARG A 6 61.57 -36.06 41.00
N VAL A 7 60.52 -36.73 40.54
CA VAL A 7 59.88 -36.49 39.29
C VAL A 7 58.88 -35.38 39.49
N VAL A 8 59.06 -34.25 38.81
CA VAL A 8 58.08 -33.11 38.75
C VAL A 8 57.21 -33.34 37.54
N THR A 9 55.91 -33.67 37.77
CA THR A 9 54.89 -33.80 36.75
C THR A 9 54.33 -32.39 36.49
N ALA A 10 54.65 -31.85 35.33
CA ALA A 10 54.05 -30.58 34.86
C ALA A 10 52.68 -30.85 34.22
N SER A 11 51.60 -30.45 34.88
CA SER A 11 50.24 -30.49 34.34
C SER A 11 50.01 -29.31 33.42
N LEU A 12 49.96 -29.54 32.11
CA LEU A 12 49.52 -28.55 31.12
C LEU A 12 47.99 -28.38 31.22
N LEU A 13 47.58 -27.28 31.79
CA LEU A 13 46.17 -26.84 31.78
C LEU A 13 45.85 -26.24 30.40
N ALA A 14 45.18 -27.03 29.55
CA ALA A 14 44.67 -26.54 28.27
C ALA A 14 43.46 -25.61 28.54
N MET A 15 43.67 -24.28 28.51
CA MET A 15 42.58 -23.30 28.42
C MET A 15 41.96 -23.38 27.04
N ALA A 16 40.79 -24.01 26.93
CA ALA A 16 39.93 -23.90 25.77
C ALA A 16 39.40 -22.46 25.70
N LEU A 17 39.96 -21.65 24.80
CA LEU A 17 39.33 -20.38 24.39
C LEU A 17 38.02 -20.72 23.68
N SER A 18 36.91 -20.62 24.40
CA SER A 18 35.59 -20.53 23.80
C SER A 18 35.50 -19.18 23.13
N ALA A 19 35.68 -19.13 21.80
CA ALA A 19 35.33 -17.97 21.03
C ALA A 19 33.83 -17.66 21.25
N PRO A 20 33.45 -16.41 21.53
CA PRO A 20 32.04 -16.08 21.57
C PRO A 20 31.47 -16.40 20.20
N ALA A 21 30.44 -17.22 20.13
CA ALA A 21 29.62 -17.35 18.95
C ALA A 21 28.94 -15.99 18.76
N PHE A 22 29.48 -15.19 17.83
CA PHE A 22 28.74 -14.04 17.33
C PHE A 22 27.48 -14.66 16.70
N ALA A 23 26.34 -14.41 17.32
CA ALA A 23 25.07 -14.59 16.62
C ALA A 23 25.20 -13.77 15.32
N ASP A 24 25.15 -14.42 14.16
CA ASP A 24 25.09 -13.72 12.89
C ASP A 24 23.83 -12.86 12.92
N ASP A 25 23.99 -11.57 13.19
CA ASP A 25 22.89 -10.62 13.15
C ASP A 25 22.31 -10.65 11.72
N LYS A 26 21.02 -10.99 11.65
CA LYS A 26 20.34 -11.04 10.35
C LYS A 26 20.49 -9.70 9.61
N PRO A 27 20.76 -9.72 8.31
CA PRO A 27 20.84 -8.48 7.54
C PRO A 27 19.49 -7.74 7.60
N THR A 28 19.55 -6.44 7.87
CA THR A 28 18.36 -5.60 8.05
C THR A 28 17.98 -4.95 6.73
N ILE A 29 16.67 -4.94 6.43
CA ILE A 29 16.07 -4.15 5.35
C ILE A 29 15.04 -3.17 5.91
N LEU A 30 14.95 -1.98 5.33
CA LEU A 30 13.87 -1.02 5.66
C LEU A 30 12.58 -1.47 4.97
N VAL A 31 11.48 -1.52 5.73
CA VAL A 31 10.12 -1.66 5.23
C VAL A 31 9.30 -0.45 5.68
N SER A 32 8.73 0.31 4.74
CA SER A 32 8.09 1.59 5.07
C SER A 32 6.77 1.78 4.32
N VAL A 33 5.79 2.34 5.02
CA VAL A 33 4.49 2.71 4.47
C VAL A 33 4.15 4.17 4.79
N PRO A 34 3.25 4.82 4.02
CA PRO A 34 2.85 6.21 4.26
C PRO A 34 2.28 6.46 5.66
N GLY A 35 1.51 5.51 6.21
CA GLY A 35 0.93 5.70 7.54
C GLY A 35 0.12 4.49 8.02
N LEU A 36 0.34 4.09 9.27
CA LEU A 36 -0.35 2.96 9.91
C LEU A 36 -1.73 3.31 10.46
N THR A 37 -2.21 4.53 10.25
CA THR A 37 -3.60 4.91 10.51
C THR A 37 -4.57 4.36 9.46
N PHE A 38 -4.05 3.91 8.31
CA PHE A 38 -4.83 3.32 7.22
C PHE A 38 -4.82 1.80 7.30
N PRO A 39 -5.97 1.11 7.42
CA PRO A 39 -6.04 -0.36 7.46
C PRO A 39 -5.37 -1.06 6.28
N PHE A 40 -5.36 -0.42 5.11
CA PHE A 40 -4.64 -0.88 3.94
C PHE A 40 -3.13 -1.01 4.19
N PHE A 41 -2.50 0.02 4.75
CA PHE A 41 -1.07 0.02 5.02
C PHE A 41 -0.67 -0.81 6.24
N VAL A 42 -1.58 -1.03 7.20
CA VAL A 42 -1.36 -2.01 8.27
C VAL A 42 -1.18 -3.39 7.67
N HIS A 43 -2.08 -3.82 6.77
CA HIS A 43 -1.97 -5.12 6.10
C HIS A 43 -0.71 -5.23 5.23
N MET A 44 -0.35 -4.18 4.48
CA MET A 44 0.89 -4.16 3.71
C MET A 44 2.13 -4.31 4.59
N MET A 45 2.19 -3.60 5.71
CA MET A 45 3.30 -3.67 6.66
C MET A 45 3.46 -5.08 7.23
N GLU A 46 2.35 -5.72 7.64
CA GLU A 46 2.40 -7.10 8.12
C GLU A 46 2.90 -8.07 7.03
N ALA A 47 2.47 -7.88 5.79
CA ALA A 47 2.93 -8.70 4.67
C ALA A 47 4.43 -8.46 4.35
N PHE A 48 4.91 -7.20 4.40
CA PHE A 48 6.34 -6.90 4.27
C PHE A 48 7.17 -7.62 5.33
N LYS A 49 6.76 -7.49 6.60
CA LYS A 49 7.47 -8.10 7.74
C LYS A 49 7.50 -9.62 7.63
N ALA A 50 6.35 -10.22 7.35
CA ALA A 50 6.24 -11.66 7.23
C ALA A 50 7.15 -12.21 6.13
N GLU A 51 7.16 -11.59 4.94
CA GLU A 51 8.00 -12.04 3.84
C GLU A 51 9.48 -11.75 4.11
N ALA A 52 9.86 -10.59 4.68
CA ALA A 52 11.25 -10.30 5.05
C ALA A 52 11.82 -11.35 6.01
N VAL A 53 11.08 -11.69 7.07
CA VAL A 53 11.49 -12.73 8.04
C VAL A 53 11.61 -14.10 7.38
N LYS A 54 10.67 -14.46 6.51
CA LYS A 54 10.69 -15.73 5.75
C LYS A 54 11.93 -15.82 4.84
N GLN A 55 12.36 -14.69 4.25
CA GLN A 55 13.55 -14.60 3.40
C GLN A 55 14.88 -14.48 4.21
N GLY A 56 14.81 -14.45 5.54
CA GLY A 56 15.98 -14.43 6.43
C GLY A 56 16.51 -13.03 6.77
N TYR A 57 15.72 -11.98 6.53
CA TYR A 57 16.05 -10.59 6.85
C TYR A 57 15.31 -10.10 8.09
N GLU A 58 15.93 -9.13 8.79
CA GLU A 58 15.28 -8.39 9.88
C GLU A 58 14.60 -7.15 9.31
N PRO A 59 13.26 -7.02 9.41
CA PRO A 59 12.57 -5.83 8.93
C PRO A 59 12.73 -4.66 9.92
N LEU A 60 13.33 -3.55 9.48
CA LEU A 60 13.27 -2.27 10.16
C LEU A 60 11.98 -1.56 9.72
N GLU A 61 10.99 -1.53 10.61
CA GLU A 61 9.68 -0.95 10.34
C GLU A 61 9.70 0.58 10.39
N SER A 62 9.04 1.26 9.45
CA SER A 62 8.86 2.70 9.42
C SER A 62 7.41 3.07 9.10
N ASP A 63 6.78 3.79 10.02
CA ASP A 63 5.50 4.48 9.84
C ASP A 63 5.77 5.93 9.43
N GLY A 64 5.47 6.26 8.19
CA GLY A 64 5.64 7.61 7.64
C GLY A 64 4.68 8.65 8.22
N GLN A 65 3.68 8.26 9.01
CA GLN A 65 2.69 9.15 9.67
C GLN A 65 2.03 10.15 8.72
N VAL A 66 1.82 9.74 7.46
CA VAL A 66 1.28 10.55 6.36
C VAL A 66 2.13 11.83 6.11
N SER A 67 3.43 11.75 6.37
CA SER A 67 4.38 12.85 6.28
C SER A 67 5.60 12.49 5.45
N SER A 68 5.75 13.11 4.28
CA SER A 68 6.94 12.93 3.44
C SER A 68 8.24 13.31 4.16
N PRO A 69 8.33 14.41 4.92
CA PRO A 69 9.51 14.71 5.74
C PRO A 69 9.84 13.63 6.78
N LYS A 70 8.82 13.03 7.42
CA LYS A 70 9.04 11.93 8.36
C LYS A 70 9.57 10.69 7.66
N GLN A 71 8.97 10.30 6.54
CA GLN A 71 9.42 9.14 5.79
C GLN A 71 10.84 9.35 5.20
N THR A 72 11.18 10.58 4.77
CA THR A 72 12.53 10.97 4.38
C THR A 72 13.51 10.76 5.52
N ALA A 73 13.25 11.30 6.71
CA ALA A 73 14.12 11.15 7.88
C ALA A 73 14.30 9.67 8.29
N ASP A 74 13.27 8.84 8.11
CA ASP A 74 13.36 7.40 8.38
C ASP A 74 14.26 6.68 7.38
N ILE A 75 14.23 7.07 6.10
CA ILE A 75 15.14 6.55 5.07
C ILE A 75 16.59 6.94 5.42
N GLU A 76 16.86 8.21 5.72
CA GLU A 76 18.18 8.70 6.11
C GLU A 76 18.71 7.94 7.34
N ALA A 77 17.88 7.76 8.36
CA ALA A 77 18.23 7.01 9.56
C ALA A 77 18.52 5.53 9.26
N ALA A 78 17.77 4.92 8.33
CA ALA A 78 18.00 3.54 7.91
C ALA A 78 19.31 3.39 7.12
N LEU A 79 19.63 4.34 6.23
CA LEU A 79 20.90 4.38 5.51
C LEU A 79 22.07 4.51 6.49
N ALA A 80 21.98 5.40 7.49
CA ALA A 80 23.00 5.57 8.53
C ALA A 80 23.19 4.28 9.38
N LYS A 81 22.14 3.48 9.57
CA LYS A 81 22.21 2.16 10.23
C LYS A 81 22.79 1.06 9.35
N GLY A 82 23.01 1.32 8.06
CA GLY A 82 23.59 0.35 7.12
C GLY A 82 22.62 -0.76 6.67
N VAL A 83 21.34 -0.43 6.49
CA VAL A 83 20.35 -1.38 5.93
C VAL A 83 20.84 -1.88 4.56
N LYS A 84 20.53 -3.12 4.24
CA LYS A 84 20.97 -3.78 3.00
C LYS A 84 20.10 -3.40 1.80
N GLY A 85 18.87 -2.93 2.04
CA GLY A 85 17.94 -2.52 1.00
C GLY A 85 16.68 -1.90 1.58
N ILE A 86 15.85 -1.36 0.71
CA ILE A 86 14.63 -0.62 1.07
C ILE A 86 13.47 -1.14 0.23
N VAL A 87 12.37 -1.53 0.89
CA VAL A 87 11.07 -1.75 0.26
C VAL A 87 10.08 -0.77 0.87
N LEU A 88 9.45 0.06 0.05
CA LEU A 88 8.54 1.06 0.61
C LEU A 88 7.39 1.42 -0.34
N SER A 89 6.26 1.85 0.25
CA SER A 89 5.27 2.68 -0.43
C SER A 89 5.58 4.15 -0.11
N PRO A 90 5.98 4.98 -1.09
CA PRO A 90 6.32 6.38 -0.82
C PRO A 90 5.07 7.23 -0.57
N ASN A 91 5.15 8.22 0.34
CA ASN A 91 4.00 9.04 0.69
C ASN A 91 3.49 9.89 -0.50
N GLU A 92 4.39 10.54 -1.23
CA GLU A 92 4.07 11.38 -2.39
C GLU A 92 5.13 11.24 -3.49
N VAL A 93 4.73 11.51 -4.74
CA VAL A 93 5.59 11.35 -5.93
C VAL A 93 6.82 12.27 -5.86
N ASP A 94 6.59 13.58 -5.75
CA ASP A 94 7.67 14.56 -5.89
C ASP A 94 8.45 14.73 -4.58
N ALA A 95 7.76 14.77 -3.44
CA ALA A 95 8.36 15.00 -2.15
C ALA A 95 9.32 13.88 -1.71
N MET A 96 9.08 12.62 -2.18
CA MET A 96 9.92 11.47 -1.82
C MET A 96 11.09 11.25 -2.78
N ALA A 97 11.12 11.91 -3.94
CA ALA A 97 12.13 11.69 -4.96
C ALA A 97 13.57 11.93 -4.47
N PRO A 98 13.88 13.01 -3.74
CA PRO A 98 15.26 13.24 -3.26
C PRO A 98 15.78 12.12 -2.35
N ALA A 99 15.02 11.70 -1.36
CA ALA A 99 15.44 10.66 -0.41
C ALA A 99 15.64 9.30 -1.09
N LEU A 100 14.78 8.96 -2.05
CA LEU A 100 14.93 7.72 -2.81
C LEU A 100 16.13 7.76 -3.76
N GLN A 101 16.40 8.92 -4.38
CA GLN A 101 17.60 9.08 -5.20
C GLN A 101 18.87 8.99 -4.37
N GLU A 102 18.90 9.56 -3.17
CA GLU A 102 20.02 9.43 -2.23
C GLU A 102 20.29 7.97 -1.87
N ALA A 103 19.27 7.18 -1.58
CA ALA A 103 19.43 5.75 -1.30
C ALA A 103 20.02 5.00 -2.49
N VAL A 104 19.54 5.27 -3.71
CA VAL A 104 20.06 4.68 -4.96
C VAL A 104 21.53 5.08 -5.19
N ASP A 105 21.88 6.35 -4.98
CA ASP A 105 23.24 6.87 -5.16
C ASP A 105 24.20 6.28 -4.12
N ALA A 106 23.71 5.99 -2.91
CA ALA A 106 24.44 5.27 -1.86
C ALA A 106 24.59 3.75 -2.18
N LYS A 107 24.10 3.28 -3.34
CA LYS A 107 24.12 1.87 -3.76
C LYS A 107 23.27 0.94 -2.88
N VAL A 108 22.31 1.47 -2.17
CA VAL A 108 21.29 0.69 -1.46
C VAL A 108 20.14 0.42 -2.42
N PRO A 109 19.82 -0.85 -2.74
CA PRO A 109 18.76 -1.16 -3.68
C PRO A 109 17.39 -0.77 -3.09
N VAL A 110 16.56 -0.14 -3.93
CA VAL A 110 15.23 0.35 -3.58
C VAL A 110 14.18 -0.34 -4.44
N VAL A 111 13.15 -0.88 -3.80
CA VAL A 111 11.92 -1.35 -4.45
C VAL A 111 10.74 -0.52 -3.94
N THR A 112 9.99 0.06 -4.86
CA THR A 112 8.73 0.75 -4.51
C THR A 112 7.54 -0.19 -4.66
N VAL A 113 6.57 -0.08 -3.75
CA VAL A 113 5.36 -0.89 -3.74
C VAL A 113 4.14 0.02 -3.64
N ASP A 114 3.03 -0.35 -4.30
CA ASP A 114 1.78 0.41 -4.34
C ASP A 114 1.93 1.80 -4.98
N ARG A 115 2.67 2.71 -4.35
CA ARG A 115 2.96 4.06 -4.87
C ARG A 115 4.33 4.10 -5.54
N ARG A 116 4.45 4.88 -6.63
CA ARG A 116 5.69 5.00 -7.41
C ARG A 116 6.22 6.42 -7.42
N VAL A 117 7.51 6.56 -7.69
CA VAL A 117 8.20 7.84 -7.91
C VAL A 117 8.95 7.77 -9.23
N PRO A 118 8.30 8.09 -10.37
CA PRO A 118 8.86 7.89 -11.71
C PRO A 118 10.11 8.73 -12.01
N SER A 119 10.31 9.83 -11.30
CA SER A 119 11.46 10.73 -11.49
C SER A 119 12.77 10.18 -10.92
N VAL A 120 12.74 9.17 -10.06
CA VAL A 120 13.93 8.54 -9.50
C VAL A 120 14.49 7.52 -10.48
N THR A 121 15.78 7.68 -10.81
CA THR A 121 16.49 6.76 -11.70
C THR A 121 17.23 5.69 -10.89
N GLY A 122 17.23 4.44 -11.37
CA GLY A 122 17.97 3.36 -10.71
C GLY A 122 17.20 2.60 -9.63
N ILE A 123 15.89 2.86 -9.44
CA ILE A 123 15.01 2.00 -8.64
C ILE A 123 15.09 0.57 -9.20
N LEU A 124 15.32 -0.41 -8.32
CA LEU A 124 15.47 -1.82 -8.70
C LEU A 124 14.18 -2.38 -9.29
N GLY A 125 13.03 -2.05 -8.70
CA GLY A 125 11.74 -2.49 -9.18
C GLY A 125 10.58 -1.70 -8.56
N HIS A 126 9.44 -1.77 -9.23
CA HIS A 126 8.15 -1.29 -8.72
C HIS A 126 7.11 -2.40 -8.83
N VAL A 127 6.36 -2.62 -7.75
CA VAL A 127 5.21 -3.54 -7.73
C VAL A 127 3.99 -2.76 -7.27
N GLY A 128 2.94 -2.73 -8.09
CA GLY A 128 1.73 -1.99 -7.77
C GLY A 128 0.50 -2.56 -8.46
N ALA A 129 -0.65 -1.94 -8.25
CA ALA A 129 -1.82 -2.15 -9.07
C ALA A 129 -1.78 -1.24 -10.32
N ASP A 130 -2.41 -1.68 -11.40
CA ASP A 130 -2.73 -0.83 -12.55
C ASP A 130 -3.88 0.12 -12.15
N ASN A 131 -3.51 1.22 -11.47
CA ASN A 131 -4.49 2.14 -10.90
C ASN A 131 -5.32 2.87 -11.96
N VAL A 132 -4.79 3.05 -13.19
CA VAL A 132 -5.60 3.59 -14.30
C VAL A 132 -6.70 2.61 -14.66
N LYS A 133 -6.38 1.32 -14.86
CA LYS A 133 -7.41 0.28 -15.08
C LYS A 133 -8.35 0.13 -13.89
N GLY A 134 -7.87 0.34 -12.67
CA GLY A 134 -8.73 0.32 -11.48
C GLY A 134 -9.78 1.44 -11.50
N GLY A 135 -9.38 2.66 -11.85
CA GLY A 135 -10.30 3.78 -12.07
C GLY A 135 -11.23 3.57 -13.27
N GLU A 136 -10.72 2.99 -14.36
CA GLU A 136 -11.56 2.59 -15.50
C GLU A 136 -12.62 1.56 -15.07
N ALA A 137 -12.26 0.55 -14.27
CA ALA A 137 -13.21 -0.43 -13.74
C ALA A 137 -14.30 0.22 -12.86
N GLN A 138 -13.98 1.27 -12.07
CA GLN A 138 -15.01 2.04 -11.35
C GLN A 138 -15.97 2.73 -12.32
N GLY A 139 -15.45 3.37 -13.37
CA GLY A 139 -16.26 4.01 -14.42
C GLY A 139 -17.14 3.00 -15.17
N GLU A 140 -16.60 1.87 -15.56
CA GLU A 140 -17.33 0.79 -16.26
C GLU A 140 -18.46 0.20 -15.39
N LEU A 141 -18.26 0.12 -14.07
CA LEU A 141 -19.33 -0.27 -13.13
C LEU A 141 -20.47 0.76 -13.15
N VAL A 142 -20.14 2.06 -13.17
CA VAL A 142 -21.16 3.13 -13.30
C VAL A 142 -21.94 2.99 -14.60
N GLU A 143 -21.26 2.83 -15.75
CA GLU A 143 -21.91 2.66 -17.04
C GLU A 143 -22.83 1.42 -17.08
N LYS A 144 -22.36 0.31 -16.52
CA LYS A 144 -23.13 -0.91 -16.45
C LYS A 144 -24.40 -0.77 -15.60
N MET A 145 -24.32 -0.07 -14.46
CA MET A 145 -25.46 0.12 -13.56
C MET A 145 -26.45 1.18 -14.05
N PHE A 146 -25.94 2.17 -14.77
CA PHE A 146 -26.74 3.32 -15.25
C PHE A 146 -26.57 3.53 -16.75
N PRO A 147 -27.05 2.62 -17.61
CA PRO A 147 -26.83 2.69 -19.06
C PRO A 147 -27.44 3.96 -19.72
N ASN A 148 -28.39 4.60 -19.04
CA ASN A 148 -29.01 5.85 -19.49
C ASN A 148 -28.38 7.12 -18.92
N GLY A 149 -27.31 6.98 -18.12
CA GLY A 149 -26.57 8.07 -17.49
C GLY A 149 -26.85 8.21 -15.99
N ALA A 150 -25.94 8.92 -15.30
CA ALA A 150 -26.01 9.19 -13.87
C ALA A 150 -25.33 10.51 -13.50
N THR A 151 -25.71 11.05 -12.34
CA THR A 151 -24.93 12.09 -11.65
C THR A 151 -24.08 11.48 -10.54
N LEU A 152 -22.85 11.97 -10.39
CA LEU A 152 -21.86 11.37 -9.51
C LEU A 152 -21.19 12.40 -8.59
N ILE A 153 -20.86 11.96 -7.37
CA ILE A 153 -19.78 12.55 -6.56
C ILE A 153 -18.53 11.73 -6.81
N ASN A 154 -17.38 12.39 -7.05
CA ASN A 154 -16.06 11.77 -7.09
C ASN A 154 -15.23 12.24 -5.88
N LEU A 155 -14.94 11.32 -4.95
CA LEU A 155 -14.05 11.54 -3.81
C LEU A 155 -12.65 11.11 -4.19
N GLN A 156 -11.79 12.10 -4.47
CA GLN A 156 -10.40 11.85 -4.87
C GLN A 156 -9.53 11.50 -3.67
N GLY A 157 -8.45 10.74 -3.93
CA GLY A 157 -7.48 10.35 -2.93
C GLY A 157 -6.55 11.48 -2.50
N GLN A 158 -5.47 11.13 -1.80
CA GLN A 158 -4.44 12.05 -1.34
C GLN A 158 -3.76 12.73 -2.53
N SER A 159 -3.75 14.06 -2.54
CA SER A 159 -3.03 14.84 -3.55
C SER A 159 -1.53 14.48 -3.56
N GLY A 160 -0.95 14.36 -4.75
CA GLY A 160 0.46 13.97 -4.92
C GLY A 160 0.75 12.46 -4.80
N ALA A 161 -0.21 11.63 -4.38
CA ALA A 161 -0.07 10.19 -4.38
C ALA A 161 -0.39 9.59 -5.77
N SER A 162 0.52 8.76 -6.30
CA SER A 162 0.34 8.19 -7.65
C SER A 162 -0.97 7.40 -7.84
N PRO A 163 -1.48 6.60 -6.87
CA PRO A 163 -2.78 5.95 -7.03
C PRO A 163 -3.95 6.95 -7.17
N ALA A 164 -3.92 8.07 -6.44
CA ALA A 164 -4.97 9.08 -6.53
C ALA A 164 -5.04 9.69 -7.94
N ILE A 165 -3.88 10.04 -8.50
CA ILE A 165 -3.75 10.61 -9.85
C ILE A 165 -4.26 9.60 -10.88
N ASP A 166 -3.82 8.34 -10.78
CA ASP A 166 -4.11 7.32 -11.78
C ASP A 166 -5.57 6.84 -11.72
N ARG A 167 -6.14 6.63 -10.52
CA ARG A 167 -7.54 6.24 -10.36
C ARG A 167 -8.47 7.33 -10.89
N ASN A 168 -8.17 8.59 -10.57
CA ASN A 168 -8.93 9.72 -11.10
C ASN A 168 -8.85 9.77 -12.63
N LYS A 169 -7.66 9.64 -13.21
CA LYS A 169 -7.47 9.56 -14.65
C LYS A 169 -8.29 8.41 -15.27
N GLY A 170 -8.25 7.23 -14.65
CA GLY A 170 -8.99 6.07 -15.15
C GLY A 170 -10.49 6.29 -15.14
N LEU A 171 -11.06 6.84 -14.07
CA LEU A 171 -12.48 7.18 -13.98
C LEU A 171 -12.90 8.12 -15.11
N HIS A 172 -12.14 9.21 -15.32
CA HIS A 172 -12.38 10.17 -16.39
C HIS A 172 -12.18 9.57 -17.78
N ASN A 173 -11.22 8.65 -17.99
CA ASN A 173 -11.04 7.94 -19.26
C ASN A 173 -12.32 7.24 -19.74
N VAL A 174 -13.18 6.81 -18.81
CA VAL A 174 -14.45 6.16 -19.13
C VAL A 174 -15.58 7.17 -19.22
N LEU A 175 -15.83 7.93 -18.16
CA LEU A 175 -17.02 8.76 -18.05
C LEU A 175 -17.03 9.96 -19.00
N ASP A 176 -15.87 10.54 -19.29
CA ASP A 176 -15.79 11.71 -20.18
C ASP A 176 -16.09 11.40 -21.65
N LYS A 177 -16.04 10.11 -22.06
CA LYS A 177 -16.47 9.68 -23.39
C LYS A 177 -17.96 9.88 -23.61
N ALA A 178 -18.74 9.97 -22.54
CA ALA A 178 -20.20 10.18 -22.56
C ALA A 178 -20.59 11.20 -21.48
N ALA A 179 -19.90 12.34 -21.42
CA ALA A 179 -20.08 13.40 -20.42
C ALA A 179 -21.47 14.05 -20.44
N ASP A 180 -22.23 13.91 -21.53
CA ASP A 180 -23.63 14.27 -21.61
C ASP A 180 -24.53 13.34 -20.75
N LYS A 181 -24.14 12.07 -20.57
CA LYS A 181 -24.85 11.07 -19.77
C LYS A 181 -24.33 10.99 -18.34
N TYR A 182 -22.99 10.98 -18.17
CA TYR A 182 -22.36 10.80 -16.86
C TYR A 182 -21.78 12.11 -16.38
N LYS A 183 -22.42 12.73 -15.37
CA LYS A 183 -22.04 14.06 -14.89
C LYS A 183 -21.43 13.97 -13.50
N ILE A 184 -20.14 14.24 -13.39
CA ILE A 184 -19.51 14.45 -12.09
C ILE A 184 -19.95 15.85 -11.61
N VAL A 185 -20.95 15.88 -10.71
CA VAL A 185 -21.55 17.12 -10.19
C VAL A 185 -20.81 17.68 -8.98
N PHE A 186 -19.92 16.89 -8.39
CA PHE A 186 -19.03 17.30 -7.31
C PHE A 186 -17.77 16.42 -7.35
N GLU A 187 -16.62 17.08 -7.26
CA GLU A 187 -15.33 16.41 -7.25
C GLU A 187 -14.39 17.13 -6.29
N GLN A 188 -13.86 16.39 -5.31
CA GLN A 188 -12.95 16.95 -4.33
C GLN A 188 -12.09 15.84 -3.69
N THR A 189 -10.85 16.22 -3.29
CA THR A 189 -10.00 15.32 -2.52
C THR A 189 -10.57 15.12 -1.11
N ALA A 190 -10.61 13.86 -0.67
CA ALA A 190 -10.85 13.44 0.71
C ALA A 190 -9.64 12.66 1.30
N GLY A 191 -8.48 12.69 0.58
CA GLY A 191 -7.17 12.34 1.10
C GLY A 191 -6.97 10.88 1.52
N PHE A 192 -7.80 9.95 1.02
CA PHE A 192 -7.88 8.54 1.47
C PHE A 192 -8.34 8.35 2.92
N ASP A 193 -8.89 9.39 3.54
CA ASP A 193 -9.25 9.45 4.94
C ASP A 193 -10.77 9.31 5.16
N ARG A 194 -11.19 8.45 6.11
CA ARG A 194 -12.60 8.16 6.39
C ARG A 194 -13.36 9.39 6.89
N ALA A 195 -12.78 10.14 7.83
CA ALA A 195 -13.45 11.32 8.40
C ALA A 195 -13.61 12.42 7.34
N LYS A 196 -12.63 12.57 6.45
CA LYS A 196 -12.76 13.47 5.31
C LYS A 196 -13.76 12.93 4.28
N GLY A 197 -13.78 11.61 4.03
CA GLY A 197 -14.81 10.97 3.21
C GLY A 197 -16.22 11.31 3.69
N LEU A 198 -16.45 11.23 5.01
CA LEU A 198 -17.69 11.67 5.65
C LEU A 198 -17.95 13.16 5.41
N SER A 199 -17.06 14.04 5.87
CA SER A 199 -17.29 15.50 5.87
C SER A 199 -17.40 16.09 4.47
N VAL A 200 -16.60 15.63 3.50
CA VAL A 200 -16.67 16.06 2.10
C VAL A 200 -17.98 15.60 1.45
N THR A 201 -18.44 14.37 1.75
CA THR A 201 -19.74 13.88 1.25
C THR A 201 -20.90 14.67 1.87
N GLU A 202 -20.86 14.97 3.17
CA GLU A 202 -21.87 15.81 3.82
C GLU A 202 -21.96 17.21 3.19
N ALA A 203 -20.81 17.83 2.90
CA ALA A 203 -20.74 19.13 2.25
C ALA A 203 -21.30 19.06 0.82
N ALA A 204 -20.93 18.03 0.03
CA ALA A 204 -21.46 17.81 -1.30
C ALA A 204 -22.99 17.67 -1.30
N LEU A 205 -23.51 16.79 -0.42
CA LEU A 205 -24.95 16.52 -0.32
C LEU A 205 -25.74 17.74 0.23
N ALA A 206 -25.10 18.65 0.96
CA ALA A 206 -25.73 19.89 1.39
C ALA A 206 -25.78 20.95 0.30
N GLY A 207 -24.78 20.97 -0.59
CA GLY A 207 -24.68 21.96 -1.68
C GLY A 207 -25.45 21.60 -2.94
N LEU A 208 -25.81 20.34 -3.13
CA LEU A 208 -26.50 19.87 -4.32
C LEU A 208 -28.03 19.94 -4.16
N ALA A 209 -28.71 20.52 -5.15
CA ALA A 209 -30.18 20.62 -5.14
C ALA A 209 -30.87 19.24 -5.16
N THR A 210 -30.23 18.26 -5.78
CA THR A 210 -30.71 16.86 -5.87
C THR A 210 -29.54 15.94 -5.53
N PRO A 211 -29.72 14.97 -4.63
CA PRO A 211 -28.67 13.97 -4.36
C PRO A 211 -28.30 13.22 -5.65
N PRO A 212 -27.01 12.95 -5.89
CA PRO A 212 -26.56 12.17 -7.03
C PRO A 212 -26.94 10.68 -6.85
N GLN A 213 -26.88 9.92 -7.94
CA GLN A 213 -27.15 8.49 -7.88
C GLN A 213 -25.94 7.69 -7.42
N VAL A 214 -24.72 8.21 -7.64
CA VAL A 214 -23.47 7.46 -7.40
C VAL A 214 -22.48 8.29 -6.61
N ILE A 215 -21.77 7.63 -5.70
CA ILE A 215 -20.53 8.13 -5.08
C ILE A 215 -19.42 7.17 -5.49
N VAL A 216 -18.41 7.67 -6.20
CA VAL A 216 -17.17 6.96 -6.47
C VAL A 216 -16.12 7.50 -5.50
N ALA A 217 -15.51 6.62 -4.74
CA ALA A 217 -14.43 6.95 -3.80
C ALA A 217 -13.14 6.27 -4.24
N ALA A 218 -12.04 7.01 -4.24
CA ALA A 218 -10.74 6.48 -4.64
C ALA A 218 -10.18 5.45 -3.65
N ASN A 219 -10.79 5.26 -2.46
CA ASN A 219 -10.55 4.12 -1.59
C ASN A 219 -11.75 3.79 -0.69
N ASP A 220 -11.66 2.66 0.00
CA ASP A 220 -12.71 2.12 0.86
C ASP A 220 -12.93 2.93 2.15
N ASP A 221 -11.88 3.50 2.74
CA ASP A 221 -12.05 4.36 3.92
C ASP A 221 -12.93 5.56 3.61
N MET A 222 -12.71 6.22 2.46
CA MET A 222 -13.59 7.30 2.02
C MET A 222 -14.99 6.80 1.65
N ALA A 223 -15.12 5.61 1.05
CA ALA A 223 -16.42 5.01 0.74
C ALA A 223 -17.22 4.70 2.01
N LEU A 224 -16.57 4.21 3.07
CA LEU A 224 -17.18 3.98 4.37
C LEU A 224 -17.63 5.30 5.03
N GLY A 225 -16.78 6.35 4.95
CA GLY A 225 -17.18 7.68 5.40
C GLY A 225 -18.38 8.25 4.63
N ALA A 226 -18.38 8.08 3.31
CA ALA A 226 -19.52 8.47 2.45
C ALA A 226 -20.80 7.70 2.81
N LEU A 227 -20.70 6.41 3.12
CA LEU A 227 -21.83 5.60 3.58
C LEU A 227 -22.45 6.17 4.86
N GLU A 228 -21.62 6.64 5.80
CA GLU A 228 -22.11 7.28 7.03
C GLU A 228 -22.91 8.57 6.73
N ALA A 229 -22.40 9.44 5.83
CA ALA A 229 -23.10 10.64 5.38
C ALA A 229 -24.46 10.33 4.73
N VAL A 230 -24.49 9.30 3.86
CA VAL A 230 -25.70 8.84 3.17
C VAL A 230 -26.72 8.32 4.18
N LYS A 231 -26.30 7.54 5.17
CA LYS A 231 -27.15 7.02 6.25
C LYS A 231 -27.71 8.13 7.14
N ALA A 232 -26.88 9.09 7.53
CA ALA A 232 -27.30 10.22 8.36
C ALA A 232 -28.43 11.05 7.72
N ARG A 233 -28.48 11.09 6.38
CA ARG A 233 -29.52 11.77 5.61
C ARG A 233 -30.69 10.88 5.20
N ASN A 234 -30.68 9.61 5.63
CA ASN A 234 -31.68 8.60 5.24
C ASN A 234 -31.86 8.43 3.73
N LEU A 235 -30.82 8.71 2.93
CA LEU A 235 -30.85 8.51 1.48
C LEU A 235 -30.86 7.00 1.17
N LYS A 236 -31.70 6.60 0.21
CA LYS A 236 -31.86 5.21 -0.22
C LYS A 236 -31.51 5.04 -1.68
N GLY A 237 -30.99 3.85 -2.03
CA GLY A 237 -30.70 3.51 -3.42
C GLY A 237 -29.45 4.18 -4.00
N MET A 238 -28.65 4.85 -3.19
CA MET A 238 -27.39 5.44 -3.64
C MET A 238 -26.33 4.34 -3.85
N VAL A 239 -25.71 4.34 -5.02
CA VAL A 239 -24.60 3.43 -5.34
C VAL A 239 -23.32 4.01 -4.77
N ILE A 240 -22.55 3.22 -4.02
CA ILE A 240 -21.24 3.59 -3.50
C ILE A 240 -20.22 2.58 -4.01
N ILE A 241 -19.14 3.07 -4.64
CA ILE A 241 -18.06 2.27 -5.20
C ILE A 241 -16.75 2.71 -4.55
N GLY A 242 -16.07 1.78 -3.86
CA GLY A 242 -14.79 1.98 -3.21
C GLY A 242 -13.61 1.43 -4.00
N PHE A 243 -12.49 1.24 -3.32
CA PHE A 243 -11.24 0.66 -3.82
C PHE A 243 -10.47 0.11 -2.61
N ASP A 244 -9.76 -1.01 -2.72
CA ASP A 244 -8.88 -1.71 -1.77
C ASP A 244 -9.42 -3.05 -1.26
N ALA A 245 -10.72 -3.33 -1.39
CA ALA A 245 -11.36 -4.53 -0.85
C ALA A 245 -11.06 -4.76 0.65
N LEU A 246 -11.17 -3.70 1.46
CA LEU A 246 -11.00 -3.80 2.90
C LEU A 246 -12.05 -4.76 3.50
N PRO A 247 -11.70 -5.57 4.51
CA PRO A 247 -12.64 -6.52 5.13
C PRO A 247 -13.95 -5.87 5.59
N GLU A 248 -13.91 -4.66 6.15
CA GLU A 248 -15.11 -3.92 6.53
C GLU A 248 -15.99 -3.60 5.32
N THR A 249 -15.40 -3.14 4.22
CA THR A 249 -16.13 -2.84 2.98
C THR A 249 -16.71 -4.10 2.35
N LEU A 250 -15.95 -5.22 2.35
CA LEU A 250 -16.47 -6.51 1.89
C LEU A 250 -17.70 -6.94 2.70
N GLY A 251 -17.69 -6.73 4.03
CA GLY A 251 -18.85 -6.93 4.88
C GLY A 251 -20.03 -6.05 4.47
N LYS A 252 -19.77 -4.76 4.16
CA LYS A 252 -20.82 -3.83 3.68
C LYS A 252 -21.37 -4.20 2.31
N ILE A 253 -20.55 -4.78 1.43
CA ILE A 253 -21.00 -5.31 0.14
C ILE A 253 -21.88 -6.55 0.35
N ARG A 254 -21.47 -7.49 1.22
CA ARG A 254 -22.28 -8.64 1.61
C ARG A 254 -23.68 -8.22 2.08
N ASP A 255 -23.73 -7.21 2.92
CA ASP A 255 -24.93 -6.70 3.56
C ASP A 255 -25.74 -5.75 2.63
N GLY A 256 -25.22 -5.40 1.44
CA GLY A 256 -25.87 -4.55 0.45
C GLY A 256 -25.85 -3.06 0.77
N GLU A 257 -24.96 -2.60 1.67
CA GLU A 257 -24.81 -1.20 2.06
C GLU A 257 -23.81 -0.43 1.17
N ILE A 258 -22.77 -1.11 0.66
CA ILE A 258 -21.86 -0.63 -0.39
C ILE A 258 -22.05 -1.53 -1.60
N THR A 259 -21.95 -0.96 -2.79
CA THR A 259 -22.25 -1.66 -4.03
C THR A 259 -21.09 -2.47 -4.57
N ALA A 260 -19.89 -1.89 -4.55
CA ALA A 260 -18.67 -2.50 -5.08
C ALA A 260 -17.41 -1.87 -4.48
N THR A 261 -16.31 -2.60 -4.59
CA THR A 261 -14.95 -2.11 -4.38
C THR A 261 -14.02 -2.69 -5.45
N ILE A 262 -12.83 -2.13 -5.61
CA ILE A 262 -11.82 -2.64 -6.53
C ILE A 262 -10.70 -3.30 -5.71
N GLU A 263 -10.53 -4.61 -5.89
CA GLU A 263 -9.43 -5.37 -5.29
C GLU A 263 -8.11 -5.07 -5.99
N GLN A 264 -7.05 -4.85 -5.22
CA GLN A 264 -5.70 -4.54 -5.74
C GLN A 264 -4.59 -5.44 -5.17
N PHE A 265 -4.91 -6.42 -4.32
CA PHE A 265 -4.00 -7.43 -3.78
C PHE A 265 -2.80 -6.87 -3.00
N PRO A 266 -3.00 -6.10 -1.91
CA PRO A 266 -1.90 -5.47 -1.15
C PRO A 266 -0.90 -6.46 -0.56
N GLY A 267 -1.35 -7.61 -0.08
CA GLY A 267 -0.48 -8.66 0.44
C GLY A 267 0.46 -9.20 -0.63
N LYS A 268 -0.08 -9.49 -1.82
CA LYS A 268 0.72 -9.96 -2.96
C LYS A 268 1.71 -8.90 -3.47
N GLN A 269 1.31 -7.62 -3.51
CA GLN A 269 2.22 -6.52 -3.87
C GLN A 269 3.41 -6.48 -2.90
N SER A 270 3.13 -6.52 -1.60
CA SER A 270 4.14 -6.47 -0.54
C SER A 270 5.13 -7.63 -0.60
N ALA A 271 4.61 -8.85 -0.66
CA ALA A 271 5.45 -10.05 -0.75
C ALA A 271 6.34 -10.02 -2.01
N THR A 272 5.76 -9.69 -3.16
CA THR A 272 6.53 -9.60 -4.42
C THR A 272 7.62 -8.52 -4.35
N GLY A 273 7.35 -7.37 -3.71
CA GLY A 273 8.34 -6.30 -3.53
C GLY A 273 9.54 -6.76 -2.68
N VAL A 274 9.27 -7.46 -1.59
CA VAL A 274 10.32 -8.04 -0.73
C VAL A 274 11.09 -9.13 -1.48
N ASP A 275 10.42 -10.02 -2.22
CA ASP A 275 11.07 -11.06 -3.01
C ASP A 275 12.03 -10.48 -4.06
N ILE A 276 11.65 -9.41 -4.75
CA ILE A 276 12.52 -8.72 -5.71
C ILE A 276 13.78 -8.19 -5.00
N LEU A 277 13.61 -7.50 -3.87
CA LEU A 277 14.74 -6.96 -3.12
C LEU A 277 15.66 -8.07 -2.63
N THR A 278 15.13 -9.09 -1.97
CA THR A 278 15.92 -10.15 -1.32
C THR A 278 16.62 -11.05 -2.34
N SER A 279 16.01 -11.33 -3.50
CA SER A 279 16.66 -12.03 -4.60
C SER A 279 17.87 -11.24 -5.11
N PHE A 280 17.72 -9.95 -5.31
CA PHE A 280 18.84 -9.08 -5.71
C PHE A 280 19.96 -9.05 -4.66
N LEU A 281 19.62 -8.95 -3.38
CA LEU A 281 20.60 -8.94 -2.28
C LEU A 281 21.35 -10.27 -2.15
N LYS A 282 20.70 -11.40 -2.48
CA LYS A 282 21.26 -12.74 -2.35
C LYS A 282 22.26 -13.08 -3.45
N ASP A 283 21.95 -12.79 -4.71
CA ASP A 283 22.71 -13.24 -5.86
C ASP A 283 22.79 -12.24 -7.03
N GLY A 284 22.26 -11.03 -6.87
CA GLY A 284 22.23 -10.00 -7.90
C GLY A 284 21.12 -10.17 -8.94
N THR A 285 20.17 -11.10 -8.73
CA THR A 285 19.05 -11.32 -9.64
C THR A 285 18.16 -10.09 -9.73
N LYS A 286 18.01 -9.53 -10.92
CA LYS A 286 17.11 -8.42 -11.19
C LYS A 286 15.72 -8.93 -11.59
N PRO A 287 14.65 -8.16 -11.32
CA PRO A 287 13.32 -8.53 -11.77
C PRO A 287 13.26 -8.60 -13.32
N ALA A 288 12.46 -9.50 -13.84
CA ALA A 288 12.28 -9.67 -15.31
C ALA A 288 11.73 -8.39 -15.96
N GLN A 289 10.93 -7.63 -15.22
CA GLN A 289 10.43 -6.31 -15.59
C GLN A 289 10.64 -5.36 -14.43
N GLN A 290 11.09 -4.13 -14.71
CA GLN A 290 11.28 -3.11 -13.68
C GLN A 290 9.94 -2.69 -13.03
N ILE A 291 8.84 -2.74 -13.79
CA ILE A 291 7.50 -2.40 -13.33
C ILE A 291 6.61 -3.63 -13.46
N THR A 292 6.08 -4.10 -12.34
CA THR A 292 5.11 -5.19 -12.25
C THR A 292 3.79 -4.63 -11.77
N LEU A 293 2.78 -4.62 -12.64
CA LEU A 293 1.44 -4.15 -12.30
C LEU A 293 0.46 -5.32 -12.21
N LEU A 294 -0.21 -5.45 -11.07
CA LEU A 294 -1.32 -6.38 -10.89
C LEU A 294 -2.59 -5.76 -11.50
N THR A 295 -3.36 -6.60 -12.19
CA THR A 295 -4.66 -6.16 -12.73
C THR A 295 -5.69 -6.09 -11.61
N PRO A 296 -6.28 -4.91 -11.33
CA PRO A 296 -7.34 -4.79 -10.34
C PRO A 296 -8.61 -5.54 -10.76
N VAL A 297 -9.38 -5.97 -9.76
CA VAL A 297 -10.63 -6.73 -9.99
C VAL A 297 -11.80 -6.06 -9.27
N ALA A 298 -12.86 -5.75 -10.00
CA ALA A 298 -14.09 -5.25 -9.40
C ALA A 298 -14.78 -6.35 -8.57
N ILE A 299 -14.98 -6.06 -7.28
CA ILE A 299 -15.67 -6.94 -6.34
C ILE A 299 -17.06 -6.38 -6.07
N THR A 300 -18.05 -7.20 -6.34
CA THR A 300 -19.47 -6.96 -6.07
C THR A 300 -20.01 -8.11 -5.22
N LYS A 301 -21.28 -8.06 -4.87
CA LYS A 301 -21.93 -9.16 -4.15
C LYS A 301 -21.86 -10.49 -4.92
N ASP A 302 -21.87 -10.46 -6.26
CA ASP A 302 -21.91 -11.65 -7.11
C ASP A 302 -20.60 -12.44 -7.13
N ASN A 303 -19.47 -11.76 -6.93
CA ASN A 303 -18.14 -12.35 -6.94
C ASN A 303 -17.34 -12.09 -5.66
N LEU A 304 -17.99 -11.82 -4.56
CA LEU A 304 -17.39 -11.47 -3.26
C LEU A 304 -16.37 -12.53 -2.79
N ASN A 305 -16.59 -13.80 -3.15
CA ASN A 305 -15.70 -14.92 -2.83
C ASN A 305 -14.33 -14.87 -3.51
N THR A 306 -14.10 -13.96 -4.44
CA THR A 306 -12.80 -13.78 -5.11
C THR A 306 -11.91 -12.75 -4.45
N ALA A 307 -12.39 -12.01 -3.43
CA ALA A 307 -11.61 -11.03 -2.71
C ALA A 307 -10.54 -11.70 -1.82
N GLU A 308 -9.30 -11.18 -1.88
CA GLU A 308 -8.14 -11.73 -1.15
C GLU A 308 -8.40 -11.82 0.36
N ARG A 309 -9.05 -10.82 0.93
CA ARG A 309 -9.24 -10.65 2.38
C ARG A 309 -10.63 -11.04 2.89
N LEU A 310 -11.40 -11.81 2.11
CA LEU A 310 -12.75 -12.21 2.54
C LEU A 310 -12.76 -12.99 3.86
N SER A 311 -11.73 -13.80 4.11
CA SER A 311 -11.62 -14.57 5.36
C SER A 311 -11.47 -13.71 6.63
N GLU A 312 -11.13 -12.44 6.49
CA GLU A 312 -11.00 -11.49 7.60
C GLU A 312 -12.33 -10.76 7.92
N VAL A 313 -13.38 -10.97 7.10
CA VAL A 313 -14.72 -10.35 7.32
C VAL A 313 -15.39 -10.99 8.52
N LYS A 314 -15.76 -10.18 9.49
CA LYS A 314 -16.45 -10.58 10.72
C LYS A 314 -17.97 -10.69 10.55
#